data_59d258b3dc839fe6dbe1331fd2cf98e4
#
_entry.id   59d258b3dc839fe6dbe1331fd2cf98e4
#
_cell.length_a   1.000
_cell.length_b   1.000
_cell.length_c   1.000
_cell.angle_alpha   90.00
_cell.angle_beta   90.00
_cell.angle_gamma   90.00
#
_symmetry.space_group_name_H-M   'P 1'
#
loop_
_entity.id
_entity.type
_entity.pdbx_description
1 polymer ?
#
loop_
_entity_poly.entity_id
_entity_poly.type
_entity_poly.pdbx_seq_one_letter_code
_entity_poly.pdbx_strand_id
1 'polypeptide(L)'
;MADPIEDARLRYAEELRFTAKVSSRAVIDAFATVPRERFVGPGPWRILSPMAMGEYWTTENTDPRHLYHDVLIAIDEERRLNNGQPSLWARTYDQLELSRGAHVVHVGAGTGYYSAILAEIVGRAGRVSAIEIDPGLAARAGENLAVAWPQATVIVSDGFTFRPDQPADAIIVNAGVTHFSSAWLDTLAAENGRLLVPLTNAERWGGFLMITRQAGDPYRYRARFVGRVGMIPCVGGRDPEAEEGLKEALARARGDFTAIRSLRRGPEEPDQTCWLAGQGWWLSTAPVE
;
A
#
# COMPACT_ATOMS: atom_id res chain seq x y z
N MET A 1 18.94 -25.10 -19.64
CA MET A 1 17.88 -25.37 -18.65
C MET A 1 17.48 -24.02 -18.08
N ALA A 2 16.19 -23.77 -17.88
CA ALA A 2 15.73 -22.53 -17.24
C ALA A 2 16.31 -22.45 -15.80
N ASP A 3 16.53 -21.25 -15.30
CA ASP A 3 16.94 -21.05 -13.91
C ASP A 3 15.78 -21.48 -12.98
N PRO A 4 16.01 -22.44 -12.06
CA PRO A 4 14.96 -22.92 -11.16
C PRO A 4 14.32 -21.82 -10.29
N ILE A 5 15.05 -20.76 -9.99
CA ILE A 5 14.55 -19.62 -9.21
C ILE A 5 13.64 -18.77 -10.09
N GLU A 6 14.04 -18.53 -11.34
CA GLU A 6 13.20 -17.81 -12.31
C GLU A 6 11.89 -18.56 -12.58
N ASP A 7 11.95 -19.89 -12.75
CA ASP A 7 10.75 -20.71 -12.94
C ASP A 7 9.82 -20.65 -11.71
N ALA A 8 10.35 -20.70 -10.49
CA ALA A 8 9.56 -20.55 -9.28
C ALA A 8 8.89 -19.16 -9.20
N ARG A 9 9.60 -18.10 -9.57
CA ARG A 9 9.08 -16.74 -9.60
C ARG A 9 7.95 -16.56 -10.64
N LEU A 10 8.10 -17.15 -11.82
CA LEU A 10 7.06 -17.14 -12.85
C LEU A 10 5.79 -17.86 -12.39
N ARG A 11 5.94 -19.04 -11.76
CA ARG A 11 4.80 -19.80 -11.21
C ARG A 11 4.09 -19.03 -10.09
N TYR A 12 4.85 -18.41 -9.20
CA TYR A 12 4.31 -17.57 -8.14
C TYR A 12 3.50 -16.39 -8.70
N ALA A 13 4.01 -15.70 -9.72
CA ALA A 13 3.27 -14.60 -10.34
C ALA A 13 1.97 -15.09 -10.99
N GLU A 14 1.99 -16.27 -11.65
CA GLU A 14 0.79 -16.87 -12.23
C GLU A 14 -0.20 -17.36 -11.15
N GLU A 15 0.28 -17.87 -10.01
CA GLU A 15 -0.56 -18.21 -8.86
C GLU A 15 -1.29 -16.96 -8.33
N LEU A 16 -0.58 -15.84 -8.18
CA LEU A 16 -1.18 -14.57 -7.75
C LEU A 16 -2.27 -14.08 -8.71
N ARG A 17 -2.12 -14.33 -10.01
CA ARG A 17 -3.13 -14.00 -11.01
C ARG A 17 -4.49 -14.63 -10.68
N PHE A 18 -4.51 -15.89 -10.28
CA PHE A 18 -5.74 -16.61 -9.93
C PHE A 18 -6.19 -16.35 -8.51
N THR A 19 -5.28 -16.44 -7.52
CA THR A 19 -5.62 -16.36 -6.10
C THR A 19 -6.04 -14.95 -5.68
N ALA A 20 -5.41 -13.91 -6.28
CA ALA A 20 -5.73 -12.51 -6.04
C ALA A 20 -6.68 -11.90 -7.10
N LYS A 21 -7.06 -12.67 -8.13
CA LYS A 21 -7.93 -12.24 -9.26
C LYS A 21 -7.37 -11.00 -9.97
N VAL A 22 -6.08 -11.02 -10.29
CA VAL A 22 -5.39 -9.94 -11.01
C VAL A 22 -5.66 -10.05 -12.50
N SER A 23 -6.13 -8.97 -13.11
CA SER A 23 -6.40 -8.86 -14.55
C SER A 23 -5.26 -8.15 -15.31
N SER A 24 -4.56 -7.24 -14.66
CA SER A 24 -3.47 -6.47 -15.26
C SER A 24 -2.24 -7.32 -15.54
N ARG A 25 -1.92 -7.45 -16.83
CA ARG A 25 -0.68 -8.12 -17.25
C ARG A 25 0.55 -7.43 -16.70
N ALA A 26 0.55 -6.08 -16.63
CA ALA A 26 1.68 -5.32 -16.09
C ALA A 26 1.96 -5.63 -14.61
N VAL A 27 0.92 -5.88 -13.81
CA VAL A 27 1.09 -6.30 -12.40
C VAL A 27 1.71 -7.69 -12.33
N ILE A 28 1.20 -8.66 -13.09
CA ILE A 28 1.73 -10.03 -13.10
C ILE A 28 3.19 -10.05 -13.57
N ASP A 29 3.50 -9.34 -14.66
CA ASP A 29 4.87 -9.25 -15.19
C ASP A 29 5.83 -8.60 -14.17
N ALA A 30 5.39 -7.62 -13.40
CA ALA A 30 6.17 -7.02 -12.34
C ALA A 30 6.53 -8.03 -11.23
N PHE A 31 5.55 -8.83 -10.75
CA PHE A 31 5.81 -9.89 -9.77
C PHE A 31 6.68 -11.02 -10.34
N ALA A 32 6.59 -11.30 -11.64
CA ALA A 32 7.44 -12.26 -12.34
C ALA A 32 8.88 -11.75 -12.56
N THR A 33 9.09 -10.42 -12.57
CA THR A 33 10.38 -9.79 -12.85
C THR A 33 11.19 -9.53 -11.59
N VAL A 34 10.54 -9.03 -10.52
CA VAL A 34 11.26 -8.56 -9.30
C VAL A 34 11.67 -9.71 -8.40
N PRO A 35 13.00 -9.95 -8.17
CA PRO A 35 13.49 -11.03 -7.32
C PRO A 35 13.26 -10.71 -5.84
N ARG A 36 12.39 -11.47 -5.18
CA ARG A 36 11.96 -11.21 -3.81
C ARG A 36 13.10 -11.38 -2.80
N GLU A 37 14.00 -12.33 -3.04
CA GLU A 37 15.19 -12.62 -2.21
C GLU A 37 16.10 -11.42 -2.03
N ARG A 38 16.16 -10.53 -3.01
CA ARG A 38 16.97 -9.31 -2.94
C ARG A 38 16.56 -8.38 -1.79
N PHE A 39 15.31 -8.44 -1.37
CA PHE A 39 14.70 -7.47 -0.45
C PHE A 39 14.55 -7.98 0.98
N VAL A 40 14.78 -9.25 1.24
CA VAL A 40 14.49 -9.88 2.54
C VAL A 40 15.75 -10.28 3.33
N GLY A 41 16.92 -9.98 2.79
CA GLY A 41 18.22 -10.36 3.40
C GLY A 41 18.53 -11.84 3.27
N PRO A 42 19.63 -12.30 3.87
CA PRO A 42 20.07 -13.69 3.79
C PRO A 42 19.11 -14.62 4.54
N GLY A 43 18.90 -15.84 3.99
CA GLY A 43 18.18 -16.90 4.67
C GLY A 43 19.02 -17.65 5.73
N PRO A 44 18.45 -18.66 6.43
CA PRO A 44 17.05 -19.07 6.30
C PRO A 44 16.09 -18.02 6.81
N TRP A 45 14.90 -17.93 6.18
CA TRP A 45 13.93 -16.86 6.46
C TRP A 45 12.85 -17.29 7.44
N ARG A 46 12.37 -16.32 8.21
CA ARG A 46 11.19 -16.44 9.05
C ARG A 46 9.96 -16.07 8.23
N ILE A 47 9.06 -17.03 7.99
CA ILE A 47 7.87 -16.85 7.17
C ILE A 47 6.60 -17.11 7.97
N LEU A 48 5.51 -16.43 7.59
CA LEU A 48 4.20 -16.57 8.20
C LEU A 48 3.15 -16.72 7.10
N SER A 49 2.39 -17.80 7.14
CA SER A 49 1.25 -18.00 6.25
C SER A 49 0.03 -17.19 6.73
N PRO A 50 -0.61 -16.39 5.85
CA PRO A 50 -1.85 -15.73 6.20
C PRO A 50 -3.03 -16.69 6.43
N MET A 51 -2.90 -17.94 5.97
CA MET A 51 -3.89 -19.00 6.21
C MET A 51 -3.70 -19.71 7.55
N ALA A 52 -2.52 -19.60 8.15
CA ALA A 52 -2.17 -20.19 9.43
C ALA A 52 -1.60 -19.11 10.34
N MET A 53 -2.45 -18.13 10.67
CA MET A 53 -2.11 -17.01 11.56
C MET A 53 -1.71 -17.53 12.94
N GLY A 54 -0.45 -17.43 13.26
CA GLY A 54 0.12 -17.93 14.50
C GLY A 54 1.54 -17.44 14.65
N GLU A 55 2.49 -18.33 14.51
CA GLU A 55 3.90 -18.03 14.69
C GLU A 55 4.68 -18.11 13.38
N TYR A 56 5.72 -17.28 13.29
CA TYR A 56 6.70 -17.41 12.22
C TYR A 56 7.45 -18.75 12.36
N TRP A 57 7.65 -19.42 11.25
CA TRP A 57 8.50 -20.60 11.18
C TRP A 57 9.69 -20.37 10.24
N THR A 58 10.82 -21.05 10.49
CA THR A 58 12.04 -20.87 9.73
C THR A 58 12.02 -21.80 8.52
N THR A 59 12.42 -21.30 7.35
CA THR A 59 12.62 -22.13 6.17
C THR A 59 13.74 -23.16 6.41
N GLU A 60 13.64 -24.32 5.77
CA GLU A 60 14.57 -25.45 5.96
C GLU A 60 16.03 -25.11 5.60
N ASN A 61 16.20 -24.22 4.63
CA ASN A 61 17.50 -23.77 4.13
C ASN A 61 17.40 -22.38 3.48
N THR A 62 18.45 -21.94 2.81
CA THR A 62 18.57 -20.65 2.13
C THR A 62 18.17 -20.68 0.65
N ASP A 63 17.36 -21.67 0.22
CA ASP A 63 16.89 -21.75 -1.16
C ASP A 63 15.85 -20.65 -1.43
N PRO A 64 16.09 -19.71 -2.36
CA PRO A 64 15.17 -18.61 -2.64
C PRO A 64 13.77 -19.05 -3.09
N ARG A 65 13.61 -20.29 -3.55
CA ARG A 65 12.29 -20.83 -3.93
C ARG A 65 11.29 -20.84 -2.78
N HIS A 66 11.76 -20.89 -1.52
CA HIS A 66 10.91 -20.75 -0.33
C HIS A 66 10.19 -19.39 -0.21
N LEU A 67 10.68 -18.38 -0.93
CA LEU A 67 10.13 -17.03 -0.88
C LEU A 67 8.99 -16.82 -1.90
N TYR A 68 8.86 -17.70 -2.88
CA TYR A 68 7.90 -17.55 -3.98
C TYR A 68 6.57 -18.23 -3.67
N HIS A 69 5.97 -17.78 -2.56
CA HIS A 69 4.64 -18.16 -2.06
C HIS A 69 3.90 -16.92 -1.55
N ASP A 70 2.58 -17.02 -1.37
CA ASP A 70 1.77 -15.96 -0.76
C ASP A 70 1.92 -15.95 0.77
N VAL A 71 3.13 -15.61 1.23
CA VAL A 71 3.52 -15.58 2.64
C VAL A 71 4.13 -14.24 3.03
N LEU A 72 4.01 -13.89 4.31
CA LEU A 72 4.74 -12.81 4.94
C LEU A 72 6.16 -13.29 5.28
N ILE A 73 7.16 -12.44 5.03
CA ILE A 73 8.55 -12.71 5.38
C ILE A 73 8.99 -11.66 6.39
N ALA A 74 9.49 -12.08 7.54
CA ALA A 74 9.96 -11.17 8.56
C ALA A 74 11.19 -10.38 8.05
N ILE A 75 11.17 -9.08 8.30
CA ILE A 75 12.30 -8.17 8.11
C ILE A 75 12.93 -7.85 9.47
N ASP A 76 12.08 -7.65 10.48
CA ASP A 76 12.44 -7.39 11.87
C ASP A 76 11.30 -7.90 12.76
N GLU A 77 11.51 -9.05 13.41
CA GLU A 77 10.48 -9.69 14.24
C GLU A 77 10.20 -8.94 15.53
N GLU A 78 11.20 -8.32 16.14
CA GLU A 78 11.04 -7.57 17.38
C GLU A 78 10.09 -6.37 17.17
N ARG A 79 10.24 -5.71 16.03
CA ARG A 79 9.38 -4.60 15.59
C ARG A 79 8.11 -5.09 14.87
N ARG A 80 7.97 -6.38 14.64
CA ARG A 80 6.90 -7.01 13.86
C ARG A 80 6.81 -6.48 12.43
N LEU A 81 7.94 -6.14 11.83
CA LEU A 81 8.03 -5.72 10.44
C LEU A 81 8.20 -6.92 9.52
N ASN A 82 7.46 -6.93 8.43
CA ASN A 82 7.52 -7.97 7.42
C ASN A 82 7.42 -7.38 6.00
N ASN A 83 7.72 -8.22 5.03
CA ASN A 83 7.71 -7.84 3.61
C ASN A 83 6.30 -7.67 3.01
N GLY A 84 5.23 -7.84 3.80
CA GLY A 84 3.86 -7.74 3.29
C GLY A 84 3.39 -8.96 2.49
N GLN A 85 2.06 -9.13 2.41
CA GLN A 85 1.43 -10.25 1.72
C GLN A 85 1.31 -9.98 0.21
N PRO A 86 1.88 -10.85 -0.65
CA PRO A 86 1.88 -10.63 -2.09
C PRO A 86 0.50 -10.53 -2.74
N SER A 87 -0.44 -11.41 -2.39
CA SER A 87 -1.79 -11.39 -2.97
C SER A 87 -2.56 -10.11 -2.63
N LEU A 88 -2.35 -9.56 -1.43
CA LEU A 88 -2.94 -8.28 -1.03
C LEU A 88 -2.47 -7.15 -1.96
N TRP A 89 -1.16 -7.05 -2.17
CA TRP A 89 -0.58 -5.98 -2.98
C TRP A 89 -0.83 -6.19 -4.47
N ALA A 90 -0.75 -7.41 -4.99
CA ALA A 90 -1.09 -7.70 -6.38
C ALA A 90 -2.53 -7.27 -6.71
N ARG A 91 -3.50 -7.63 -5.85
CA ARG A 91 -4.89 -7.23 -6.00
C ARG A 91 -5.09 -5.71 -5.90
N THR A 92 -4.43 -5.05 -4.95
CA THR A 92 -4.59 -3.60 -4.78
C THR A 92 -3.95 -2.82 -5.90
N TYR A 93 -2.80 -3.27 -6.44
CA TYR A 93 -2.14 -2.65 -7.58
C TYR A 93 -2.91 -2.84 -8.89
N ASP A 94 -3.56 -4.00 -9.06
CA ASP A 94 -4.49 -4.22 -10.19
C ASP A 94 -5.60 -3.16 -10.20
N GLN A 95 -6.18 -2.87 -9.02
CA GLN A 95 -7.26 -1.90 -8.88
C GLN A 95 -6.81 -0.43 -8.97
N LEU A 96 -5.52 -0.15 -8.87
CA LEU A 96 -4.97 1.18 -9.08
C LEU A 96 -4.92 1.58 -10.56
N GLU A 97 -4.94 0.61 -11.49
CA GLU A 97 -4.90 0.85 -12.94
C GLU A 97 -3.81 1.86 -13.33
N LEU A 98 -2.59 1.65 -12.82
CA LEU A 98 -1.46 2.54 -13.06
C LEU A 98 -1.05 2.52 -14.53
N SER A 99 -0.85 3.70 -15.10
CA SER A 99 -0.35 3.86 -16.47
C SER A 99 1.18 3.84 -16.52
N ARG A 100 1.74 3.45 -17.67
CA ARG A 100 3.14 3.69 -17.97
C ARG A 100 3.43 5.19 -17.92
N GLY A 101 4.54 5.57 -17.31
CA GLY A 101 4.92 6.98 -17.13
C GLY A 101 4.34 7.63 -15.87
N ALA A 102 3.48 6.96 -15.10
CA ALA A 102 2.88 7.53 -13.89
C ALA A 102 3.91 7.87 -12.81
N HIS A 103 3.62 8.91 -12.04
CA HIS A 103 4.32 9.25 -10.79
C HIS A 103 3.58 8.62 -9.60
N VAL A 104 4.25 7.73 -8.89
CA VAL A 104 3.73 7.04 -7.71
C VAL A 104 4.50 7.45 -6.47
N VAL A 105 3.80 7.83 -5.40
CA VAL A 105 4.37 7.97 -4.05
C VAL A 105 4.02 6.72 -3.24
N HIS A 106 5.03 6.01 -2.75
CA HIS A 106 4.88 4.82 -1.94
C HIS A 106 5.35 5.10 -0.51
N VAL A 107 4.41 5.22 0.43
CA VAL A 107 4.66 5.51 1.84
C VAL A 107 4.82 4.21 2.62
N GLY A 108 5.91 4.08 3.37
CA GLY A 108 6.29 2.86 4.08
C GLY A 108 6.95 1.86 3.14
N ALA A 109 8.02 2.29 2.46
CA ALA A 109 8.70 1.49 1.45
C ALA A 109 9.40 0.23 2.00
N GLY A 110 9.72 0.22 3.30
CA GLY A 110 10.46 -0.86 3.93
C GLY A 110 11.81 -1.08 3.25
N THR A 111 12.07 -2.31 2.82
CA THR A 111 13.30 -2.65 2.07
C THR A 111 13.18 -2.45 0.56
N GLY A 112 12.05 -1.92 0.05
CA GLY A 112 11.87 -1.50 -1.33
C GLY A 112 11.24 -2.54 -2.28
N TYR A 113 10.81 -3.72 -1.83
CA TYR A 113 10.24 -4.75 -2.72
C TYR A 113 9.04 -4.25 -3.52
N TYR A 114 8.05 -3.67 -2.85
CA TYR A 114 6.87 -3.16 -3.54
C TYR A 114 7.15 -1.87 -4.32
N SER A 115 8.17 -1.10 -3.93
CA SER A 115 8.63 0.03 -4.74
C SER A 115 9.24 -0.45 -6.08
N ALA A 116 9.95 -1.58 -6.09
CA ALA A 116 10.44 -2.22 -7.32
C ALA A 116 9.29 -2.73 -8.19
N ILE A 117 8.29 -3.39 -7.60
CA ILE A 117 7.07 -3.82 -8.31
C ILE A 117 6.37 -2.62 -8.97
N LEU A 118 6.18 -1.52 -8.23
CA LEU A 118 5.58 -0.29 -8.77
C LEU A 118 6.44 0.30 -9.90
N ALA A 119 7.76 0.29 -9.75
CA ALA A 119 8.68 0.77 -10.78
C ALA A 119 8.59 -0.06 -12.08
N GLU A 120 8.41 -1.39 -11.98
CA GLU A 120 8.14 -2.24 -13.16
C GLU A 120 6.80 -1.88 -13.83
N ILE A 121 5.74 -1.65 -13.03
CA ILE A 121 4.41 -1.32 -13.54
C ILE A 121 4.45 0.02 -14.29
N VAL A 122 5.01 1.08 -13.70
CA VAL A 122 5.06 2.41 -14.33
C VAL A 122 6.13 2.51 -15.42
N GLY A 123 7.12 1.61 -15.42
CA GLY A 123 8.19 1.53 -16.42
C GLY A 123 9.22 2.64 -16.30
N ARG A 124 10.19 2.64 -17.22
CA ARG A 124 11.36 3.56 -17.18
C ARG A 124 11.02 5.04 -17.35
N ALA A 125 9.90 5.36 -17.96
CA ALA A 125 9.41 6.72 -18.10
C ALA A 125 8.61 7.22 -16.89
N GLY A 126 8.24 6.30 -15.97
CA GLY A 126 7.54 6.63 -14.73
C GLY A 126 8.51 7.00 -13.60
N ARG A 127 7.93 7.34 -12.46
CA ARG A 127 8.66 7.72 -11.25
C ARG A 127 8.03 7.07 -10.02
N VAL A 128 8.86 6.53 -9.13
CA VAL A 128 8.43 6.05 -7.81
C VAL A 128 9.19 6.81 -6.73
N SER A 129 8.48 7.61 -5.94
CA SER A 129 9.02 8.23 -4.72
C SER A 129 8.75 7.28 -3.55
N ALA A 130 9.76 6.54 -3.12
CA ALA A 130 9.68 5.54 -2.07
C ALA A 130 10.03 6.18 -0.72
N ILE A 131 9.03 6.43 0.12
CA ILE A 131 9.17 7.13 1.39
C ILE A 131 9.30 6.12 2.53
N GLU A 132 10.38 6.23 3.28
CA GLU A 132 10.61 5.39 4.46
C GLU A 132 11.11 6.24 5.61
N ILE A 133 10.51 6.07 6.78
CA ILE A 133 10.85 6.86 7.96
C ILE A 133 12.07 6.29 8.71
N ASP A 134 12.30 4.99 8.61
CA ASP A 134 13.44 4.32 9.21
C ASP A 134 14.67 4.46 8.31
N PRO A 135 15.75 5.16 8.77
CA PRO A 135 16.94 5.37 7.93
C PRO A 135 17.66 4.07 7.54
N GLY A 136 17.61 3.05 8.40
CA GLY A 136 18.24 1.76 8.14
C GLY A 136 17.50 0.98 7.06
N LEU A 137 16.16 0.96 7.09
CA LEU A 137 15.35 0.36 6.04
C LEU A 137 15.48 1.14 4.73
N ALA A 138 15.48 2.48 4.80
CA ALA A 138 15.66 3.34 3.63
C ALA A 138 17.01 3.12 2.94
N ALA A 139 18.10 2.98 3.71
CA ALA A 139 19.41 2.65 3.16
C ALA A 139 19.39 1.31 2.40
N ARG A 140 18.82 0.26 3.03
CA ARG A 140 18.65 -1.06 2.38
C ARG A 140 17.78 -0.98 1.13
N ALA A 141 16.68 -0.20 1.17
CA ALA A 141 15.84 0.02 0.00
C ALA A 141 16.63 0.70 -1.13
N GLY A 142 17.42 1.72 -0.80
CA GLY A 142 18.30 2.41 -1.76
C GLY A 142 19.27 1.46 -2.46
N GLU A 143 19.99 0.63 -1.70
CA GLU A 143 20.90 -0.38 -2.22
C GLU A 143 20.17 -1.39 -3.11
N ASN A 144 19.01 -1.87 -2.68
CA ASN A 144 18.20 -2.84 -3.40
C ASN A 144 17.68 -2.30 -4.74
N LEU A 145 17.31 -1.03 -4.80
CA LEU A 145 16.70 -0.42 -5.99
C LEU A 145 17.69 0.13 -6.99
N ALA A 146 18.87 0.60 -6.54
CA ALA A 146 19.81 1.45 -7.29
C ALA A 146 20.17 0.93 -8.69
N VAL A 147 20.41 -0.37 -8.85
CA VAL A 147 20.92 -0.93 -10.11
C VAL A 147 19.81 -1.19 -11.12
N ALA A 148 18.71 -1.76 -10.67
CA ALA A 148 17.66 -2.26 -11.57
C ALA A 148 16.51 -1.26 -11.79
N TRP A 149 16.23 -0.38 -10.81
CA TRP A 149 15.08 0.53 -10.85
C TRP A 149 15.49 1.99 -10.58
N PRO A 150 16.29 2.64 -11.45
CA PRO A 150 16.75 4.02 -11.25
C PRO A 150 15.60 5.06 -11.25
N GLN A 151 14.41 4.71 -11.74
CA GLN A 151 13.20 5.52 -11.64
C GLN A 151 12.54 5.49 -10.25
N ALA A 152 13.00 4.61 -9.34
CA ALA A 152 12.57 4.58 -7.94
C ALA A 152 13.61 5.29 -7.06
N THR A 153 13.20 6.40 -6.42
CA THR A 153 14.06 7.18 -5.52
C THR A 153 13.59 6.97 -4.09
N VAL A 154 14.50 6.54 -3.21
CA VAL A 154 14.21 6.40 -1.77
C VAL A 154 14.47 7.72 -1.07
N ILE A 155 13.51 8.12 -0.23
CA ILE A 155 13.53 9.38 0.53
C ILE A 155 13.28 9.06 1.99
N VAL A 156 14.23 9.41 2.86
CA VAL A 156 14.06 9.32 4.32
C VAL A 156 13.17 10.47 4.76
N SER A 157 11.93 10.19 5.12
CA SER A 157 10.97 11.22 5.53
C SER A 157 9.79 10.61 6.29
N ASP A 158 9.11 11.44 7.07
CA ASP A 158 7.77 11.12 7.56
C ASP A 158 6.77 11.13 6.38
N GLY A 159 6.30 9.95 6.00
CA GLY A 159 5.40 9.77 4.88
C GLY A 159 4.02 10.39 5.10
N PHE A 160 3.60 10.64 6.36
CA PHE A 160 2.31 11.27 6.66
C PHE A 160 2.28 12.76 6.28
N THR A 161 3.43 13.43 6.38
CA THR A 161 3.58 14.86 6.07
C THR A 161 4.30 15.13 4.75
N PHE A 162 4.85 14.09 4.12
CA PHE A 162 5.62 14.22 2.88
C PHE A 162 4.79 14.82 1.74
N ARG A 163 5.41 15.78 1.02
CA ARG A 163 4.85 16.41 -0.18
C ARG A 163 5.84 16.22 -1.33
N PRO A 164 5.43 15.53 -2.41
CA PRO A 164 6.27 15.45 -3.61
C PRO A 164 6.39 16.81 -4.31
N ASP A 165 7.45 17.00 -5.07
CA ASP A 165 7.72 18.19 -5.88
C ASP A 165 6.75 18.36 -7.06
N GLN A 166 6.10 17.30 -7.49
CA GLN A 166 5.08 17.26 -8.53
C GLN A 166 3.88 16.44 -8.07
N PRO A 167 2.68 16.74 -8.59
CA PRO A 167 1.50 15.94 -8.28
C PRO A 167 1.71 14.45 -8.56
N ALA A 168 1.16 13.60 -7.70
CA ALA A 168 1.23 12.15 -7.83
C ALA A 168 -0.02 11.60 -8.51
N ASP A 169 0.15 10.74 -9.51
CA ASP A 169 -0.95 9.98 -10.12
C ASP A 169 -1.51 8.95 -9.14
N ALA A 170 -0.65 8.41 -8.27
CA ALA A 170 -1.08 7.57 -7.17
C ALA A 170 -0.22 7.77 -5.91
N ILE A 171 -0.88 7.74 -4.75
CA ILE A 171 -0.23 7.66 -3.44
C ILE A 171 -0.69 6.35 -2.80
N ILE A 172 0.27 5.52 -2.40
CA ILE A 172 0.02 4.21 -1.82
C ILE A 172 0.60 4.21 -0.41
N VAL A 173 -0.26 3.99 0.58
CA VAL A 173 0.13 4.00 1.99
C VAL A 173 0.22 2.58 2.52
N ASN A 174 1.42 2.16 2.86
CA ASN A 174 1.73 0.83 3.39
C ASN A 174 1.87 0.84 4.93
N ALA A 175 1.06 1.68 5.58
CA ALA A 175 0.98 1.78 7.03
C ALA A 175 -0.42 2.22 7.47
N GLY A 176 -0.92 1.68 8.57
CA GLY A 176 -2.29 1.92 9.05
C GLY A 176 -2.47 3.28 9.70
N VAL A 177 -3.45 4.04 9.26
CA VAL A 177 -3.77 5.38 9.78
C VAL A 177 -5.15 5.43 10.41
N THR A 178 -5.41 6.45 11.24
CA THR A 178 -6.74 6.74 11.79
C THR A 178 -7.47 7.81 11.00
N HIS A 179 -6.74 8.60 10.19
CA HIS A 179 -7.27 9.77 9.48
C HIS A 179 -6.46 10.05 8.21
N PHE A 180 -6.97 10.93 7.34
CA PHE A 180 -6.32 11.32 6.10
C PHE A 180 -5.31 12.45 6.31
N SER A 181 -4.14 12.34 5.69
CA SER A 181 -3.20 13.46 5.60
C SER A 181 -3.68 14.47 4.55
N SER A 182 -3.67 15.76 4.91
CA SER A 182 -3.88 16.85 3.93
C SER A 182 -2.78 16.85 2.87
N ALA A 183 -1.54 16.51 3.24
CA ALA A 183 -0.43 16.42 2.30
C ALA A 183 -0.73 15.47 1.15
N TRP A 184 -1.30 14.29 1.44
CA TRP A 184 -1.68 13.33 0.40
C TRP A 184 -2.78 13.86 -0.52
N LEU A 185 -3.86 14.39 0.06
CA LEU A 185 -5.02 14.85 -0.71
C LEU A 185 -4.69 16.08 -1.58
N ASP A 186 -3.83 16.99 -1.09
CA ASP A 186 -3.42 18.20 -1.81
C ASP A 186 -2.49 17.90 -2.98
N THR A 187 -1.69 16.81 -2.88
CA THR A 187 -0.65 16.49 -3.86
C THR A 187 -1.05 15.43 -4.88
N LEU A 188 -2.28 14.92 -4.82
CA LEU A 188 -2.83 14.08 -5.88
C LEU A 188 -2.99 14.87 -7.19
N ALA A 189 -2.70 14.21 -8.30
CA ALA A 189 -2.99 14.74 -9.63
C ALA A 189 -4.46 15.21 -9.72
N ALA A 190 -4.67 16.34 -10.40
CA ALA A 190 -5.99 17.01 -10.45
C ALA A 190 -7.07 16.13 -11.10
N GLU A 191 -6.66 15.30 -12.05
CA GLU A 191 -7.54 14.39 -12.76
C GLU A 191 -7.21 12.94 -12.42
N ASN A 192 -8.16 12.25 -11.81
CA ASN A 192 -8.08 10.83 -11.48
C ASN A 192 -6.89 10.42 -10.58
N GLY A 193 -6.24 11.37 -9.88
CA GLY A 193 -5.23 11.05 -8.87
C GLY A 193 -5.84 10.13 -7.80
N ARG A 194 -5.12 9.05 -7.44
CA ARG A 194 -5.63 7.99 -6.56
C ARG A 194 -4.81 7.89 -5.28
N LEU A 195 -5.49 7.79 -4.14
CA LEU A 195 -4.91 7.48 -2.85
C LEU A 195 -5.43 6.12 -2.39
N LEU A 196 -4.53 5.15 -2.21
CA LEU A 196 -4.82 3.88 -1.54
C LEU A 196 -4.35 3.98 -0.10
N VAL A 197 -5.28 3.93 0.86
CA VAL A 197 -4.99 4.18 2.27
C VAL A 197 -5.72 3.19 3.19
N PRO A 198 -5.03 2.57 4.17
CA PRO A 198 -5.64 1.69 5.14
C PRO A 198 -6.09 2.48 6.38
N LEU A 199 -7.40 2.61 6.60
CA LEU A 199 -7.94 3.05 7.88
C LEU A 199 -7.99 1.86 8.84
N THR A 200 -7.25 1.92 9.94
CA THR A 200 -7.13 0.82 10.91
C THR A 200 -7.31 1.31 12.34
N ASN A 201 -7.90 0.46 13.18
CA ASN A 201 -8.07 0.66 14.60
C ASN A 201 -6.79 0.34 15.42
N ALA A 202 -6.88 0.44 16.75
CA ALA A 202 -5.78 0.14 17.68
C ALA A 202 -5.27 -1.29 17.56
N GLU A 203 -6.15 -2.25 17.25
CA GLU A 203 -5.81 -3.65 17.05
C GLU A 203 -5.17 -3.91 15.66
N ARG A 204 -4.88 -2.85 14.90
CA ARG A 204 -4.27 -2.86 13.56
C ARG A 204 -5.17 -3.43 12.45
N TRP A 205 -6.46 -3.61 12.69
CA TRP A 205 -7.44 -4.10 11.72
C TRP A 205 -8.30 -2.97 11.16
N GLY A 206 -8.65 -3.09 9.89
CA GLY A 206 -9.50 -2.10 9.24
C GLY A 206 -9.76 -2.40 7.78
N GLY A 207 -9.81 -1.34 6.98
CA GLY A 207 -10.11 -1.44 5.56
C GLY A 207 -9.24 -0.54 4.69
N PHE A 208 -8.82 -1.06 3.56
CA PHE A 208 -8.30 -0.23 2.47
C PHE A 208 -9.43 0.56 1.80
N LEU A 209 -9.21 1.85 1.68
CA LEU A 209 -10.00 2.75 0.86
C LEU A 209 -9.21 3.20 -0.37
N MET A 210 -9.87 3.20 -1.51
CA MET A 210 -9.41 3.87 -2.72
C MET A 210 -10.14 5.20 -2.82
N ILE A 211 -9.38 6.28 -2.74
CA ILE A 211 -9.87 7.65 -2.88
C ILE A 211 -9.42 8.16 -4.24
N THR A 212 -10.34 8.63 -5.08
CA THR A 212 -10.04 9.13 -6.43
C THR A 212 -10.49 10.57 -6.55
N ARG A 213 -9.55 11.48 -6.88
CA ARG A 213 -9.84 12.89 -7.07
C ARG A 213 -10.74 13.10 -8.27
N GLN A 214 -11.77 13.94 -8.11
CA GLN A 214 -12.66 14.30 -9.22
C GLN A 214 -12.08 15.46 -10.01
N ALA A 215 -12.15 15.39 -11.33
CA ALA A 215 -11.79 16.50 -12.19
C ALA A 215 -12.69 17.72 -11.91
N GLY A 216 -12.08 18.90 -11.84
CA GLY A 216 -12.82 20.17 -11.66
C GLY A 216 -13.26 20.48 -10.22
N ASP A 217 -13.18 19.53 -9.28
CA ASP A 217 -13.52 19.79 -7.88
C ASP A 217 -12.42 19.32 -6.92
N PRO A 218 -11.67 20.26 -6.29
CA PRO A 218 -10.59 19.91 -5.38
C PRO A 218 -11.06 19.41 -4.00
N TYR A 219 -12.37 19.51 -3.72
CA TYR A 219 -12.94 19.18 -2.41
C TYR A 219 -13.69 17.86 -2.40
N ARG A 220 -13.94 17.24 -3.57
CA ARG A 220 -14.75 16.03 -3.68
C ARG A 220 -13.96 14.90 -4.34
N TYR A 221 -14.03 13.73 -3.72
CA TYR A 221 -13.34 12.53 -4.16
C TYR A 221 -14.32 11.36 -4.14
N ARG A 222 -14.30 10.52 -5.16
CA ARG A 222 -14.92 9.21 -5.05
C ARG A 222 -14.17 8.38 -4.04
N ALA A 223 -14.88 7.63 -3.22
CA ALA A 223 -14.30 6.70 -2.27
C ALA A 223 -14.93 5.32 -2.43
N ARG A 224 -14.13 4.28 -2.33
CA ARG A 224 -14.62 2.92 -2.30
C ARG A 224 -13.78 2.03 -1.40
N PHE A 225 -14.44 1.08 -0.78
CA PHE A 225 -13.77 0.02 -0.05
C PHE A 225 -13.12 -0.97 -1.01
N VAL A 226 -11.87 -1.33 -0.74
CA VAL A 226 -11.05 -2.25 -1.55
C VAL A 226 -10.98 -3.64 -0.92
N GLY A 227 -10.87 -3.69 0.40
CA GLY A 227 -10.77 -4.94 1.13
C GLY A 227 -10.38 -4.74 2.59
N ARG A 228 -10.57 -5.76 3.40
CA ARG A 228 -10.10 -5.77 4.79
C ARG A 228 -8.58 -5.89 4.83
N VAL A 229 -7.96 -5.30 5.84
CA VAL A 229 -6.52 -5.31 6.00
C VAL A 229 -6.12 -5.27 7.47
N GLY A 230 -5.02 -5.99 7.78
CA GLY A 230 -4.24 -5.78 9.00
C GLY A 230 -2.95 -5.04 8.62
N MET A 231 -2.65 -3.92 9.31
CA MET A 231 -1.52 -3.07 8.91
C MET A 231 -0.76 -2.52 10.13
N ILE A 232 0.56 -2.43 9.99
CA ILE A 232 1.43 -1.80 10.98
C ILE A 232 1.06 -0.33 11.09
N PRO A 233 0.99 0.27 12.30
CA PRO A 233 0.64 1.68 12.48
C PRO A 233 1.60 2.63 11.75
N CYS A 234 1.05 3.64 11.11
CA CYS A 234 1.80 4.73 10.50
C CYS A 234 2.30 5.70 11.58
N VAL A 235 3.60 5.97 11.59
CA VAL A 235 4.15 7.05 12.43
C VAL A 235 3.59 8.39 11.91
N GLY A 236 3.14 9.26 12.82
CA GLY A 236 2.48 10.53 12.47
C GLY A 236 1.01 10.39 11.99
N GLY A 237 0.58 9.19 11.59
CA GLY A 237 -0.77 8.94 11.08
C GLY A 237 -1.75 8.37 12.12
N ARG A 238 -1.40 8.41 13.42
CA ARG A 238 -2.27 7.97 14.52
C ARG A 238 -2.59 9.16 15.40
N ASP A 239 -3.88 9.42 15.57
CA ASP A 239 -4.42 10.47 16.41
C ASP A 239 -5.49 9.88 17.34
N PRO A 240 -5.44 10.11 18.68
CA PRO A 240 -6.35 9.48 19.63
C PRO A 240 -7.82 9.86 19.42
N GLU A 241 -8.12 11.11 19.04
CA GLU A 241 -9.48 11.57 18.79
C GLU A 241 -10.03 10.95 17.50
N ALA A 242 -9.22 10.94 16.43
CA ALA A 242 -9.56 10.27 15.18
C ALA A 242 -9.72 8.75 15.37
N GLU A 243 -8.96 8.15 16.27
CA GLU A 243 -9.09 6.72 16.60
C GLU A 243 -10.41 6.40 17.28
N GLU A 244 -10.84 7.20 18.27
CA GLU A 244 -12.16 7.00 18.90
C GLU A 244 -13.29 7.24 17.89
N GLY A 245 -13.21 8.28 17.05
CA GLY A 245 -14.18 8.51 15.99
C GLY A 245 -14.26 7.34 14.99
N LEU A 246 -13.13 6.77 14.61
CA LEU A 246 -13.08 5.57 13.73
C LEU A 246 -13.70 4.35 14.43
N LYS A 247 -13.42 4.14 15.70
CA LYS A 247 -13.99 3.05 16.50
C LYS A 247 -15.51 3.17 16.59
N GLU A 248 -16.04 4.36 16.85
CA GLU A 248 -17.48 4.62 16.87
C GLU A 248 -18.12 4.39 15.49
N ALA A 249 -17.49 4.89 14.41
CA ALA A 249 -17.97 4.68 13.05
C ALA A 249 -18.03 3.18 12.70
N LEU A 250 -16.99 2.42 13.06
CA LEU A 250 -16.94 0.97 12.87
C LEU A 250 -18.01 0.25 13.68
N ALA A 251 -18.26 0.68 14.92
CA ALA A 251 -19.32 0.10 15.75
C ALA A 251 -20.72 0.33 15.14
N ARG A 252 -21.02 1.58 14.70
CA ARG A 252 -22.28 1.91 14.01
C ARG A 252 -22.45 1.10 12.72
N ALA A 253 -21.39 0.97 11.94
CA ALA A 253 -21.38 0.26 10.68
C ALA A 253 -21.17 -1.26 10.83
N ARG A 254 -21.07 -1.80 12.04
CA ARG A 254 -20.76 -3.23 12.32
C ARG A 254 -19.51 -3.72 11.58
N GLY A 255 -18.49 -2.87 11.52
CA GLY A 255 -17.25 -3.15 10.80
C GLY A 255 -17.36 -3.11 9.27
N ASP A 256 -18.44 -2.56 8.73
CA ASP A 256 -18.68 -2.48 7.28
C ASP A 256 -18.22 -1.15 6.69
N PHE A 257 -17.23 -1.21 5.79
CA PHE A 257 -16.74 -0.09 5.00
C PHE A 257 -17.44 0.01 3.63
N THR A 258 -18.24 -0.98 3.25
CA THR A 258 -18.76 -1.09 1.87
C THR A 258 -19.80 -0.01 1.54
N ALA A 259 -20.34 0.65 2.55
CA ALA A 259 -21.27 1.77 2.35
C ALA A 259 -20.59 3.08 1.91
N ILE A 260 -19.28 3.22 2.11
CA ILE A 260 -18.54 4.45 1.79
C ILE A 260 -18.53 4.70 0.27
N ARG A 261 -18.89 5.92 -0.15
CA ARG A 261 -18.98 6.34 -1.57
C ARG A 261 -18.12 7.55 -1.91
N SER A 262 -17.92 8.46 -0.96
CA SER A 262 -17.15 9.68 -1.20
C SER A 262 -16.34 10.11 0.01
N LEU A 263 -15.28 10.87 -0.26
CA LEU A 263 -14.58 11.72 0.70
C LEU A 263 -14.84 13.16 0.29
N ARG A 264 -15.23 13.97 1.26
CA ARG A 264 -15.50 15.41 1.09
C ARG A 264 -14.57 16.22 1.97
N ARG A 265 -14.16 17.37 1.48
CA ARG A 265 -13.29 18.33 2.18
C ARG A 265 -13.93 19.72 2.13
N GLY A 266 -13.33 20.67 2.84
CA GLY A 266 -13.70 22.06 2.78
C GLY A 266 -14.71 22.48 3.84
N PRO A 267 -15.42 23.61 3.63
CA PRO A 267 -16.27 24.23 4.64
C PRO A 267 -17.63 23.55 4.82
N GLU A 268 -17.95 22.54 4.02
CA GLU A 268 -19.21 21.81 4.16
C GLU A 268 -19.22 20.99 5.44
N GLU A 269 -20.21 21.21 6.29
CA GLU A 269 -20.43 20.42 7.48
C GLU A 269 -20.92 19.00 7.14
N PRO A 270 -20.52 17.97 7.92
CA PRO A 270 -21.03 16.63 7.73
C PRO A 270 -22.56 16.57 7.85
N ASP A 271 -23.21 15.94 6.88
CA ASP A 271 -24.66 15.72 6.85
C ASP A 271 -25.04 14.31 7.35
N GLN A 272 -26.32 13.94 7.18
CA GLN A 272 -26.86 12.63 7.59
C GLN A 272 -26.20 11.42 6.89
N THR A 273 -25.46 11.64 5.82
CA THR A 273 -24.71 10.59 5.09
C THR A 273 -23.31 10.39 5.64
N CYS A 274 -22.91 11.14 6.68
CA CYS A 274 -21.58 11.04 7.28
C CYS A 274 -21.33 9.66 7.86
N TRP A 275 -20.31 8.98 7.34
CA TRP A 275 -19.82 7.72 7.88
C TRP A 275 -18.75 7.92 8.97
N LEU A 276 -17.79 8.82 8.72
CA LEU A 276 -16.72 9.23 9.63
C LEU A 276 -16.31 10.67 9.30
N ALA A 277 -16.21 11.52 10.30
CA ALA A 277 -15.67 12.87 10.16
C ALA A 277 -14.31 13.00 10.83
N GLY A 278 -13.47 13.86 10.27
CA GLY A 278 -12.20 14.32 10.82
C GLY A 278 -12.02 15.81 10.57
N GLN A 279 -10.88 16.36 10.96
CA GLN A 279 -10.61 17.78 10.80
C GLN A 279 -10.54 18.19 9.32
N GLY A 280 -11.56 18.91 8.83
CA GLY A 280 -11.64 19.44 7.47
C GLY A 280 -11.94 18.40 6.38
N TRP A 281 -12.39 17.21 6.76
CA TRP A 281 -12.83 16.16 5.83
C TRP A 281 -13.86 15.24 6.48
N TRP A 282 -14.63 14.55 5.64
CA TRP A 282 -15.51 13.49 6.10
C TRP A 282 -15.80 12.46 4.99
N LEU A 283 -15.96 11.21 5.39
CA LEU A 283 -16.41 10.11 4.52
C LEU A 283 -17.94 10.07 4.50
N SER A 284 -18.50 9.89 3.31
CA SER A 284 -19.93 9.86 3.09
C SER A 284 -20.39 8.55 2.44
N THR A 285 -21.60 8.14 2.80
CA THR A 285 -22.32 7.05 2.13
C THR A 285 -23.01 7.50 0.85
N ALA A 286 -23.10 8.82 0.59
CA ALA A 286 -23.59 9.37 -0.66
C ALA A 286 -22.43 9.48 -1.69
N PRO A 287 -22.68 9.21 -2.97
CA PRO A 287 -21.70 9.45 -4.02
C PRO A 287 -21.42 10.94 -4.22
N VAL A 288 -20.33 11.28 -4.90
CA VAL A 288 -20.15 12.59 -5.54
C VAL A 288 -20.89 12.57 -6.86
N GLU A 289 -21.63 13.64 -7.14
CA GLU A 289 -22.31 13.85 -8.42
C GLU A 289 -21.32 14.19 -9.54
#